data_e1851d9e33f89c3e6ad112376b3fc7ac
#
_entry.id   e1851d9e33f89c3e6ad112376b3fc7ac
#
_cell.length_a   1.000
_cell.length_b   1.000
_cell.length_c   1.000
_cell.angle_alpha   90.00
_cell.angle_beta   90.00
_cell.angle_gamma   90.00
#
_symmetry.space_group_name_H-M   'P 1'
#
loop_
_entity.id
_entity.type
_entity.pdbx_description
1 polymer ?
#
loop_
_entity_poly.entity_id
_entity_poly.type
_entity_poly.pdbx_seq_one_letter_code
_entity_poly.pdbx_strand_id
1 'polypeptide(L)' 'MLREHIDALLGDLKERERQVIVLRFGLEDGHPRTLEEVGKEFNVTRERIRQIEAKALRKLRHPSRSRKLKDYLD' A
#
# COMPACT_ATOMS: atom_id res chain seq x y z
N MET A 1 8.02 3.40 -16.48
CA MET A 1 6.75 4.06 -16.16
C MET A 1 6.56 4.11 -14.65
N LEU A 2 5.72 5.02 -14.19
CA LEU A 2 5.49 5.21 -12.75
C LEU A 2 5.04 3.94 -12.04
N ARG A 3 4.14 3.19 -12.67
CA ARG A 3 3.64 1.94 -12.10
C ARG A 3 4.75 0.91 -11.88
N GLU A 4 5.69 0.83 -12.80
CA GLU A 4 6.81 -0.10 -12.66
C GLU A 4 7.69 0.23 -11.47
N HIS A 5 7.90 1.52 -11.22
CA HIS A 5 8.66 1.97 -10.06
C HIS A 5 7.95 1.60 -8.76
N ILE A 6 6.63 1.75 -8.73
CA ILE A 6 5.84 1.41 -7.56
C ILE A 6 5.88 -0.09 -7.30
N ASP A 7 5.74 -0.91 -8.35
CA ASP A 7 5.80 -2.36 -8.20
C ASP A 7 7.15 -2.80 -7.63
N ALA A 8 8.25 -2.18 -8.08
CA ALA A 8 9.57 -2.48 -7.57
C ALA A 8 9.69 -2.13 -6.08
N LEU A 9 9.14 -0.97 -5.67
CA LEU A 9 9.14 -0.56 -4.27
C LEU A 9 8.30 -1.49 -3.40
N LEU A 10 7.14 -1.89 -3.90
CA LEU A 10 6.23 -2.78 -3.19
C LEU A 10 6.78 -4.20 -3.05
N GLY A 11 7.73 -4.58 -3.89
CA GLY A 11 8.36 -5.90 -3.83
C GLY A 11 9.08 -6.17 -2.52
N ASP A 12 9.44 -5.12 -1.77
CA ASP A 12 10.09 -5.26 -0.47
C ASP A 12 9.11 -5.50 0.67
N LEU A 13 7.81 -5.44 0.39
CA LEU A 13 6.77 -5.66 1.39
C LEU A 13 6.36 -7.13 1.43
N LYS A 14 5.82 -7.55 2.57
CA LYS A 14 5.16 -8.84 2.66
C LYS A 14 3.93 -8.84 1.76
N GLU A 15 3.53 -10.00 1.29
CA GLU A 15 2.43 -10.12 0.34
C GLU A 15 1.16 -9.42 0.83
N ARG A 16 0.78 -9.63 2.09
CA ARG A 16 -0.42 -9.00 2.65
C ARG A 16 -0.29 -7.48 2.68
N GLU A 17 0.89 -6.99 3.05
CA GLU A 17 1.16 -5.54 3.08
C GLU A 17 1.05 -4.94 1.69
N ARG A 18 1.62 -5.62 0.71
CA ARG A 18 1.55 -5.18 -0.68
C ARG A 18 0.10 -5.11 -1.17
N GLN A 19 -0.66 -6.17 -0.92
CA GLN A 19 -2.07 -6.22 -1.34
C GLN A 19 -2.90 -5.11 -0.70
N VAL A 20 -2.69 -4.83 0.57
CA VAL A 20 -3.39 -3.76 1.26
C VAL A 20 -3.09 -2.41 0.63
N ILE A 21 -1.83 -2.12 0.36
CA ILE A 21 -1.44 -0.85 -0.25
C ILE A 21 -2.03 -0.73 -1.67
N VAL A 22 -1.94 -1.78 -2.47
CA VAL A 22 -2.49 -1.78 -3.82
C VAL A 22 -3.98 -1.45 -3.82
N LEU A 23 -4.73 -2.07 -2.92
CA LEU A 23 -6.18 -1.84 -2.85
C LEU A 23 -6.53 -0.48 -2.26
N ARG A 24 -5.83 -0.07 -1.21
CA ARG A 24 -6.12 1.21 -0.56
C ARG A 24 -5.90 2.40 -1.49
N PHE A 25 -4.85 2.38 -2.26
CA PHE A 25 -4.50 3.50 -3.13
C PHE A 25 -4.92 3.28 -4.59
N GLY A 26 -5.54 2.15 -4.90
CA GLY A 26 -6.03 1.87 -6.25
C GLY A 26 -4.92 1.79 -7.27
N LEU A 27 -3.78 1.19 -6.92
CA LEU A 27 -2.60 1.21 -7.78
C LEU A 27 -2.73 0.36 -9.03
N GLU A 28 -3.63 -0.64 -9.03
CA GLU A 28 -3.82 -1.49 -10.20
C GLU A 28 -5.02 -1.06 -11.05
N ASP A 29 -6.13 -0.69 -10.41
CA ASP A 29 -7.36 -0.41 -11.13
C ASP A 29 -7.79 1.07 -11.04
N GLY A 30 -7.02 1.91 -10.39
CA GLY A 30 -7.35 3.32 -10.24
C GLY A 30 -8.55 3.57 -9.33
N HIS A 31 -8.91 2.60 -8.51
CA HIS A 31 -10.09 2.69 -7.64
C HIS A 31 -9.70 2.51 -6.17
N PRO A 32 -9.34 3.61 -5.46
CA PRO A 32 -9.01 3.53 -4.04
C PRO A 32 -10.16 2.99 -3.20
N ARG A 33 -9.85 2.18 -2.21
CA ARG A 33 -10.84 1.58 -1.33
C ARG A 33 -10.68 2.07 0.09
N THR A 34 -11.77 2.08 0.85
CA THR A 34 -11.73 2.44 2.27
C THR A 34 -11.10 1.31 3.09
N LEU A 35 -10.69 1.65 4.32
CA LEU A 35 -10.17 0.65 5.24
C LEU A 35 -11.19 -0.47 5.48
N GLU A 36 -12.47 -0.10 5.57
CA GLU A 36 -13.54 -1.07 5.79
C GLU A 36 -13.70 -2.01 4.60
N GLU A 37 -13.65 -1.47 3.39
CA GLU A 37 -13.75 -2.27 2.18
C GLU A 37 -12.60 -3.27 2.08
N VAL A 38 -11.39 -2.82 2.35
CA VAL A 38 -10.21 -3.70 2.34
C VAL A 38 -10.32 -4.75 3.45
N GLY A 39 -10.81 -4.36 4.62
CA GLY A 39 -11.02 -5.30 5.71
C GLY A 39 -11.97 -6.42 5.34
N LYS A 40 -13.06 -6.10 4.64
CA LYS A 40 -13.99 -7.11 4.16
C LYS A 40 -13.35 -8.06 3.15
N GLU A 41 -12.52 -7.51 2.27
CA GLU A 41 -11.81 -8.30 1.26
C GLU A 41 -10.94 -9.37 1.90
N PHE A 42 -10.26 -9.04 2.99
CA PHE A 42 -9.35 -9.96 3.68
C PHE A 42 -9.95 -10.62 4.92
N ASN A 43 -11.22 -10.35 5.20
CA ASN A 43 -11.92 -10.89 6.36
C ASN A 43 -11.24 -10.54 7.68
N VAL A 44 -10.83 -9.28 7.81
CA VAL A 44 -10.23 -8.75 9.02
C VAL A 44 -10.87 -7.41 9.36
N THR A 45 -10.60 -6.90 10.56
CA THR A 45 -11.18 -5.64 11.01
C THR A 45 -10.56 -4.44 10.31
N ARG A 46 -11.30 -3.33 10.27
CA ARG A 46 -10.79 -2.06 9.78
C ARG A 46 -9.51 -1.65 10.51
N GLU A 47 -9.48 -1.83 11.83
CA GLU A 47 -8.32 -1.49 12.65
C GLU A 47 -7.09 -2.32 12.27
N ARG A 48 -7.30 -3.61 11.97
CA ARG A 48 -6.19 -4.46 11.53
C ARG A 48 -5.62 -3.97 10.20
N ILE A 49 -6.48 -3.58 9.27
CA ILE A 49 -6.04 -3.02 7.98
C ILE A 49 -5.27 -1.72 8.21
N ARG A 50 -5.74 -0.85 9.11
CA ARG A 50 -5.04 0.38 9.43
C ARG A 50 -3.63 0.10 9.94
N GLN A 51 -3.48 -0.91 10.81
CA GLN A 51 -2.18 -1.30 11.34
C GLN A 51 -1.26 -1.83 10.23
N ILE A 52 -1.79 -2.66 9.35
CA ILE A 52 -1.02 -3.21 8.22
C ILE A 52 -0.58 -2.09 7.30
N GLU A 53 -1.48 -1.17 6.96
CA GLU A 53 -1.18 -0.02 6.12
C GLU A 53 -0.09 0.85 6.74
N ALA A 54 -0.22 1.17 8.02
CA ALA A 54 0.77 2.00 8.72
C ALA A 54 2.16 1.36 8.70
N LYS A 55 2.22 0.05 8.92
CA LYS A 55 3.48 -0.68 8.89
C LYS A 55 4.08 -0.69 7.49
N ALA A 56 3.25 -0.92 6.48
CA ALA A 56 3.69 -0.91 5.08
C ALA A 56 4.23 0.45 4.69
N LEU A 57 3.52 1.52 5.04
CA LEU A 57 3.96 2.87 4.72
C LEU A 57 5.27 3.24 5.40
N ARG A 58 5.48 2.77 6.65
CA ARG A 58 6.76 2.99 7.32
C ARG A 58 7.91 2.33 6.58
N LYS A 59 7.71 1.13 6.06
CA LYS A 59 8.71 0.45 5.26
C LYS A 59 9.01 1.21 3.97
N LEU A 60 7.97 1.72 3.32
CA LEU A 60 8.11 2.46 2.08
C LEU A 60 8.73 3.85 2.27
N ARG A 61 8.66 4.39 3.48
CA ARG A 61 9.27 5.68 3.81
C ARG A 61 10.74 5.58 4.21
N HIS A 62 11.32 4.41 4.12
CA HIS A 62 12.74 4.25 4.38
C HIS A 62 13.54 5.16 3.44
N PRO A 63 14.59 5.86 3.93
CA PRO A 63 15.30 6.87 3.13
C PRO A 63 15.77 6.41 1.76
N SER A 64 16.12 5.14 1.60
CA SER A 64 16.59 4.62 0.33
C SER A 64 15.49 4.42 -0.71
N ARG A 65 14.21 4.55 -0.34
CA ARG A 65 13.07 4.23 -1.20
C ARG A 65 12.03 5.33 -1.28
N SER A 66 11.95 6.18 -0.27
CA SER A 66 10.78 7.02 -0.04
C SER A 66 10.57 8.13 -1.06
N ARG A 67 11.62 8.58 -1.75
CA ARG A 67 11.50 9.72 -2.66
C ARG A 67 10.45 9.51 -3.74
N LYS A 68 10.55 8.41 -4.47
CA LYS A 68 9.66 8.17 -5.61
C LYS A 68 8.23 7.93 -5.17
N LEU A 69 8.04 7.17 -4.10
CA LEU A 69 6.70 6.88 -3.61
C LEU A 69 6.06 8.11 -2.99
N LYS A 70 6.82 8.90 -2.27
CA LYS A 70 6.33 10.14 -1.67
C LYS A 70 5.80 11.07 -2.74
N ASP A 71 6.54 11.26 -3.82
CA ASP A 71 6.11 12.11 -4.93
C ASP A 71 4.82 11.60 -5.56
N TYR A 72 4.65 10.29 -5.60
CA TYR A 72 3.44 9.69 -6.15
C TYR A 72 2.24 9.84 -5.23
N LEU A 73 2.44 9.66 -3.92
CA LEU A 73 1.33 9.70 -2.95
C LEU A 73 0.95 11.12 -2.53
N ASP A 74 1.90 12.04 -2.57
CA ASP A 74 1.66 13.44 -2.26
C ASP A 74 1.16 14.19 -3.48
#